data_dd5227726d06bbe70774656bade8786a
#
_entry.id   dd5227726d06bbe70774656bade8786a
#
_cell.length_a   1.000
_cell.length_b   1.000
_cell.length_c   1.000
_cell.angle_alpha   90.00
_cell.angle_beta   90.00
_cell.angle_gamma   90.00
#
_symmetry.space_group_name_H-M   'P 1'
#
loop_
_entity.id
_entity.type
_entity.pdbx_description
1 polymer ?
#
loop_
_entity_poly.entity_id
_entity_poly.type
_entity_poly.pdbx_seq_one_letter_code
_entity_poly.pdbx_strand_id
1 'polypeptide(L)'
;MTKKTFLYVMEWGIAIAACGWLVWKLATYEHYDIVAASLRAMGWKEWGALALALALMPVNMSLEAWRWRTLLIHNAQCTMHNFSFAEAQRQVYYSKLAGLITPWRLGEYPARGVLMASDEKQETKGLWARVLSMGVVGSATMTAAIVGVGALALAFSEPVLKLLGDSYLYALVAVILVLSVILYFAPQALKKWVQLNGTLVWKSIGQSAIRLTCWCAQLALVLLALKGLALSDLSEVSVWLNMPIYYLLVTITPNVPIVEAGVRGAWAIAVFGTVNAALAGVLLWVINTLLPCIIWLFIRKNAVTSARPFPCGAGS
;
A
#
# COMPACT_ATOMS: atom_id res chain seq x y z
N MET A 1 -23.04 -26.23 4.54
CA MET A 1 -22.59 -25.00 3.83
C MET A 1 -21.36 -25.35 3.02
N THR A 2 -21.32 -25.10 1.71
CA THR A 2 -20.12 -25.42 0.93
C THR A 2 -18.98 -24.46 1.29
N LYS A 3 -17.71 -24.91 1.15
CA LYS A 3 -16.53 -24.06 1.40
C LYS A 3 -16.59 -22.72 0.63
N LYS A 4 -17.15 -22.75 -0.59
CA LYS A 4 -17.37 -21.55 -1.42
C LYS A 4 -18.38 -20.58 -0.80
N THR A 5 -19.51 -21.11 -0.28
CA THR A 5 -20.55 -20.28 0.37
C THR A 5 -20.02 -19.64 1.65
N PHE A 6 -19.24 -20.37 2.43
CA PHE A 6 -18.60 -19.85 3.65
C PHE A 6 -17.65 -18.68 3.35
N LEU A 7 -16.75 -18.86 2.40
CA LEU A 7 -15.82 -17.79 2.00
C LEU A 7 -16.58 -16.57 1.47
N TYR A 8 -17.64 -16.77 0.70
CA TYR A 8 -18.50 -15.71 0.20
C TYR A 8 -19.12 -14.88 1.33
N VAL A 9 -19.75 -15.54 2.30
CA VAL A 9 -20.39 -14.89 3.44
C VAL A 9 -19.36 -14.14 4.29
N MET A 10 -18.19 -14.75 4.50
CA MET A 10 -17.10 -14.14 5.27
C MET A 10 -16.58 -12.85 4.57
N GLU A 11 -16.35 -12.88 3.25
CA GLU A 11 -15.89 -11.73 2.50
C GLU A 11 -16.86 -10.54 2.58
N TRP A 12 -18.15 -10.79 2.39
CA TRP A 12 -19.18 -9.75 2.52
C TRP A 12 -19.31 -9.27 3.96
N GLY A 13 -19.26 -10.17 4.93
CA GLY A 13 -19.30 -9.85 6.36
C GLY A 13 -18.18 -8.88 6.77
N ILE A 14 -16.95 -9.14 6.31
CA ILE A 14 -15.80 -8.26 6.56
C ILE A 14 -15.99 -6.89 5.92
N ALA A 15 -16.41 -6.84 4.65
CA ALA A 15 -16.61 -5.57 3.96
C ALA A 15 -17.73 -4.73 4.63
N ILE A 16 -18.85 -5.36 4.99
CA ILE A 16 -19.97 -4.69 5.68
C ILE A 16 -19.53 -4.21 7.07
N ALA A 17 -18.80 -5.04 7.84
CA ALA A 17 -18.31 -4.65 9.15
C ALA A 17 -17.33 -3.47 9.07
N ALA A 18 -16.42 -3.45 8.09
CA ALA A 18 -15.50 -2.35 7.88
C ALA A 18 -16.20 -1.05 7.46
N CYS A 19 -17.19 -1.15 6.55
CA CYS A 19 -18.03 -0.01 6.17
C CYS A 19 -18.86 0.51 7.35
N GLY A 20 -19.50 -0.38 8.09
CA GLY A 20 -20.30 -0.03 9.27
C GLY A 20 -19.47 0.65 10.34
N TRP A 21 -18.28 0.11 10.63
CA TRP A 21 -17.34 0.73 11.57
C TRP A 21 -16.91 2.14 11.10
N LEU A 22 -16.61 2.31 9.83
CA LEU A 22 -16.22 3.61 9.28
C LEU A 22 -17.36 4.62 9.42
N VAL A 23 -18.58 4.23 9.03
CA VAL A 23 -19.78 5.09 9.17
C VAL A 23 -20.02 5.44 10.61
N TRP A 24 -19.94 4.47 11.54
CA TRP A 24 -20.07 4.73 12.96
C TRP A 24 -19.02 5.70 13.50
N LYS A 25 -17.74 5.51 13.10
CA LYS A 25 -16.64 6.41 13.49
C LYS A 25 -16.82 7.83 12.94
N LEU A 26 -17.27 7.97 11.70
CA LEU A 26 -17.56 9.28 11.13
C LEU A 26 -18.77 9.94 11.82
N ALA A 27 -19.82 9.19 12.12
CA ALA A 27 -21.02 9.70 12.78
C ALA A 27 -20.77 10.10 14.24
N THR A 28 -19.83 9.44 14.92
CA THR A 28 -19.44 9.73 16.32
C THR A 28 -18.22 10.66 16.42
N TYR A 29 -17.76 11.22 15.29
CA TYR A 29 -16.63 12.13 15.30
C TYR A 29 -17.03 13.50 15.84
N GLU A 30 -16.35 13.97 16.87
CA GLU A 30 -16.70 15.23 17.59
C GLU A 30 -16.73 16.46 16.69
N HIS A 31 -15.96 16.43 15.58
CA HIS A 31 -15.87 17.53 14.61
C HIS A 31 -16.60 17.25 13.29
N TYR A 32 -17.70 16.48 13.34
CA TYR A 32 -18.49 16.14 12.15
C TYR A 32 -18.96 17.40 11.40
N ASP A 33 -19.31 18.46 12.12
CA ASP A 33 -19.76 19.74 11.54
C ASP A 33 -18.69 20.37 10.67
N ILE A 34 -17.41 20.30 11.07
CA ILE A 34 -16.27 20.79 10.27
C ILE A 34 -16.13 19.97 8.99
N VAL A 35 -16.25 18.67 9.10
CA VAL A 35 -16.22 17.75 7.95
C VAL A 35 -17.35 18.06 6.97
N ALA A 36 -18.58 18.17 7.49
CA ALA A 36 -19.75 18.49 6.68
C ALA A 36 -19.65 19.88 6.02
N ALA A 37 -19.16 20.88 6.76
CA ALA A 37 -18.91 22.21 6.22
C ALA A 37 -17.85 22.19 5.11
N SER A 38 -16.75 21.47 5.29
CA SER A 38 -15.71 21.33 4.28
C SER A 38 -16.23 20.67 3.00
N LEU A 39 -17.02 19.60 3.12
CA LEU A 39 -17.63 18.94 1.97
C LEU A 39 -18.65 19.82 1.25
N ARG A 40 -19.48 20.57 1.98
CA ARG A 40 -20.46 21.51 1.39
C ARG A 40 -19.78 22.70 0.69
N ALA A 41 -18.60 23.10 1.19
CA ALA A 41 -17.83 24.20 0.62
C ALA A 41 -16.93 23.80 -0.55
N MET A 42 -16.98 22.52 -1.00
CA MET A 42 -16.21 22.06 -2.16
C MET A 42 -16.75 22.66 -3.44
N GLY A 43 -15.89 23.36 -4.17
CA GLY A 43 -16.14 23.86 -5.52
C GLY A 43 -15.73 22.84 -6.59
N TRP A 44 -15.81 23.21 -7.83
CA TRP A 44 -15.49 22.32 -8.96
C TRP A 44 -14.01 21.88 -8.99
N LYS A 45 -13.08 22.72 -8.51
CA LYS A 45 -11.65 22.43 -8.44
C LYS A 45 -11.36 21.33 -7.41
N GLU A 46 -11.97 21.44 -6.25
CA GLU A 46 -11.85 20.47 -5.15
C GLU A 46 -12.44 19.11 -5.57
N TRP A 47 -13.60 19.10 -6.21
CA TRP A 47 -14.18 17.89 -6.80
C TRP A 47 -13.30 17.29 -7.90
N GLY A 48 -12.68 18.13 -8.74
CA GLY A 48 -11.71 17.70 -9.74
C GLY A 48 -10.47 17.04 -9.12
N ALA A 49 -9.92 17.63 -8.04
CA ALA A 49 -8.80 17.06 -7.30
C ALA A 49 -9.16 15.70 -6.68
N LEU A 50 -10.35 15.59 -6.07
CA LEU A 50 -10.83 14.33 -5.51
C LEU A 50 -11.04 13.25 -6.59
N ALA A 51 -11.63 13.61 -7.73
CA ALA A 51 -11.81 12.70 -8.86
C ALA A 51 -10.45 12.20 -9.39
N LEU A 52 -9.44 13.06 -9.47
CA LEU A 52 -8.09 12.68 -9.88
C LEU A 52 -7.42 11.78 -8.84
N ALA A 53 -7.61 12.05 -7.55
CA ALA A 53 -7.13 11.19 -6.47
C ALA A 53 -7.75 9.79 -6.54
N LEU A 54 -9.05 9.69 -6.86
CA LEU A 54 -9.73 8.42 -7.09
C LEU A 54 -9.20 7.71 -8.34
N ALA A 55 -8.92 8.44 -9.43
CA ALA A 55 -8.34 7.88 -10.65
C ALA A 55 -6.91 7.36 -10.45
N LEU A 56 -6.15 7.88 -9.50
CA LEU A 56 -4.83 7.36 -9.13
C LEU A 56 -4.90 6.03 -8.36
N MET A 57 -6.04 5.64 -7.79
CA MET A 57 -6.17 4.37 -7.06
C MET A 57 -5.91 3.15 -7.98
N PRO A 58 -6.55 2.98 -9.14
CA PRO A 58 -6.22 1.89 -10.04
C PRO A 58 -4.77 1.95 -10.54
N VAL A 59 -4.18 3.13 -10.71
CA VAL A 59 -2.76 3.28 -11.02
C VAL A 59 -1.89 2.72 -9.89
N ASN A 60 -2.17 3.07 -8.64
CA ASN A 60 -1.50 2.53 -7.47
C ASN A 60 -1.62 0.98 -7.39
N MET A 61 -2.81 0.42 -7.64
CA MET A 61 -3.01 -1.03 -7.68
C MET A 61 -2.22 -1.68 -8.82
N SER A 62 -2.17 -1.04 -9.98
CA SER A 62 -1.39 -1.50 -11.14
C SER A 62 0.12 -1.47 -10.88
N LEU A 63 0.64 -0.47 -10.19
CA LEU A 63 2.05 -0.40 -9.77
C LEU A 63 2.40 -1.53 -8.79
N GLU A 64 1.49 -1.86 -7.85
CA GLU A 64 1.67 -3.01 -6.97
C GLU A 64 1.65 -4.34 -7.75
N ALA A 65 0.73 -4.49 -8.69
CA ALA A 65 0.64 -5.66 -9.56
C ALA A 65 1.89 -5.81 -10.45
N TRP A 66 2.41 -4.71 -10.97
CA TRP A 66 3.65 -4.71 -11.76
C TRP A 66 4.84 -5.20 -10.93
N ARG A 67 5.01 -4.68 -9.70
CA ARG A 67 6.06 -5.15 -8.80
C ARG A 67 5.87 -6.64 -8.45
N TRP A 68 4.65 -7.03 -8.09
CA TRP A 68 4.32 -8.41 -7.78
C TRP A 68 4.64 -9.36 -8.94
N ARG A 69 4.22 -9.02 -10.16
CA ARG A 69 4.55 -9.76 -11.38
C ARG A 69 6.06 -9.87 -11.59
N THR A 70 6.80 -8.78 -11.39
CA THR A 70 8.26 -8.79 -11.51
C THR A 70 8.91 -9.79 -10.56
N LEU A 71 8.48 -9.80 -9.29
CA LEU A 71 8.98 -10.75 -8.28
C LEU A 71 8.64 -12.20 -8.66
N LEU A 72 7.42 -12.46 -9.13
CA LEU A 72 6.99 -13.79 -9.54
C LEU A 72 7.80 -14.32 -10.72
N ILE A 73 7.93 -13.59 -11.79
CA ILE A 73 8.62 -14.03 -13.01
C ILE A 73 10.09 -14.34 -12.75
N HIS A 74 10.78 -13.55 -11.92
CA HIS A 74 12.19 -13.76 -11.63
C HIS A 74 12.46 -14.89 -10.64
N ASN A 75 11.43 -15.37 -9.96
CA ASN A 75 11.57 -16.39 -8.92
C ASN A 75 10.97 -17.75 -9.30
N ALA A 76 10.31 -17.81 -10.43
CA ALA A 76 9.74 -19.05 -10.93
C ALA A 76 10.81 -19.82 -11.71
N GLN A 77 11.43 -20.80 -11.08
CA GLN A 77 12.28 -21.80 -11.75
C GLN A 77 11.49 -22.69 -12.71
N CYS A 78 10.16 -22.62 -12.71
CA CYS A 78 9.28 -23.37 -13.58
C CYS A 78 8.12 -22.49 -14.07
N THR A 79 7.89 -22.49 -15.36
CA THR A 79 6.61 -22.24 -16.08
C THR A 79 5.86 -20.93 -15.91
N MET A 80 6.24 -20.00 -15.03
CA MET A 80 5.53 -18.71 -14.89
C MET A 80 5.93 -17.64 -15.91
N HIS A 81 6.65 -17.95 -16.96
CA HIS A 81 6.99 -16.99 -18.03
C HIS A 81 5.75 -16.34 -18.66
N ASN A 82 4.61 -17.03 -18.62
CA ASN A 82 3.33 -16.55 -19.17
C ASN A 82 2.41 -15.92 -18.13
N PHE A 83 2.88 -15.60 -16.90
CA PHE A 83 2.05 -14.96 -15.89
C PHE A 83 1.64 -13.57 -16.35
N SER A 84 0.34 -13.39 -16.61
CA SER A 84 -0.20 -12.17 -17.17
C SER A 84 -0.24 -11.04 -16.14
N PHE A 85 -0.21 -9.80 -16.63
CA PHE A 85 -0.39 -8.63 -15.76
C PHE A 85 -1.80 -8.60 -15.13
N ALA A 86 -2.82 -9.03 -15.88
CA ALA A 86 -4.20 -9.11 -15.38
C ALA A 86 -4.34 -10.06 -14.20
N GLU A 87 -3.63 -11.21 -14.22
CA GLU A 87 -3.61 -12.15 -13.10
C GLU A 87 -2.91 -11.57 -11.88
N ALA A 88 -1.77 -10.87 -12.06
CA ALA A 88 -1.11 -10.16 -10.99
C ALA A 88 -2.04 -9.11 -10.36
N GLN A 89 -2.74 -8.36 -11.18
CA GLN A 89 -3.68 -7.35 -10.74
C GLN A 89 -4.86 -7.96 -9.97
N ARG A 90 -5.41 -9.06 -10.46
CA ARG A 90 -6.46 -9.83 -9.79
C ARG A 90 -6.02 -10.31 -8.41
N GLN A 91 -4.80 -10.87 -8.29
CA GLN A 91 -4.24 -11.31 -7.01
C GLN A 91 -4.05 -10.15 -6.03
N VAL A 92 -3.62 -8.98 -6.51
CA VAL A 92 -3.46 -7.78 -5.69
C VAL A 92 -4.81 -7.32 -5.14
N TYR A 93 -5.85 -7.20 -5.95
CA TYR A 93 -7.18 -6.80 -5.47
C TYR A 93 -7.75 -7.80 -4.45
N TYR A 94 -7.65 -9.09 -4.73
CA TYR A 94 -8.09 -10.15 -3.81
C TYR A 94 -7.37 -10.08 -2.46
N SER A 95 -6.06 -9.88 -2.50
CA SER A 95 -5.22 -9.87 -1.30
C SER A 95 -5.57 -8.72 -0.33
N LYS A 96 -6.10 -7.58 -0.85
CA LYS A 96 -6.51 -6.45 -0.01
C LYS A 96 -7.60 -6.84 0.99
N LEU A 97 -8.53 -7.72 0.59
CA LEU A 97 -9.58 -8.18 1.48
C LEU A 97 -9.02 -8.98 2.68
N ALA A 98 -8.07 -9.89 2.43
CA ALA A 98 -7.41 -10.64 3.49
C ALA A 98 -6.50 -9.74 4.36
N GLY A 99 -5.90 -8.73 3.74
CA GLY A 99 -5.12 -7.72 4.46
C GLY A 99 -5.96 -6.89 5.42
N LEU A 100 -7.24 -6.68 5.13
CA LEU A 100 -8.13 -5.85 5.95
C LEU A 100 -8.39 -6.43 7.35
N ILE A 101 -8.33 -7.75 7.51
CA ILE A 101 -8.62 -8.46 8.77
C ILE A 101 -7.37 -8.88 9.55
N THR A 102 -6.19 -8.70 8.99
CA THR A 102 -4.94 -9.18 9.60
C THR A 102 -4.05 -8.02 10.05
N PRO A 103 -3.40 -8.14 11.23
CA PRO A 103 -2.42 -7.16 11.69
C PRO A 103 -1.33 -6.95 10.63
N TRP A 104 -0.89 -5.72 10.45
CA TRP A 104 0.13 -5.31 9.46
C TRP A 104 -0.14 -5.80 8.03
N ARG A 105 -1.39 -6.15 7.73
CA ARG A 105 -1.80 -6.69 6.41
C ARG A 105 -1.06 -7.98 6.01
N LEU A 106 -0.60 -8.74 6.97
CA LEU A 106 0.15 -9.99 6.71
C LEU A 106 -0.66 -11.01 5.90
N GLY A 107 -2.00 -10.98 5.99
CA GLY A 107 -2.90 -11.82 5.20
C GLY A 107 -2.87 -11.57 3.70
N GLU A 108 -2.33 -10.43 3.23
CA GLU A 108 -2.20 -10.16 1.79
C GLU A 108 -1.34 -11.23 1.09
N TYR A 109 -0.29 -11.71 1.73
CA TYR A 109 0.65 -12.65 1.11
C TYR A 109 0.07 -14.07 0.96
N PRO A 110 -0.45 -14.71 2.02
CA PRO A 110 -1.09 -16.00 1.86
C PRO A 110 -2.30 -15.96 0.93
N ALA A 111 -3.07 -14.86 0.91
CA ALA A 111 -4.20 -14.71 0.00
C ALA A 111 -3.78 -14.79 -1.47
N ARG A 112 -2.65 -14.17 -1.85
CA ARG A 112 -2.10 -14.29 -3.21
C ARG A 112 -1.75 -15.74 -3.54
N GLY A 113 -1.20 -16.48 -2.56
CA GLY A 113 -0.89 -17.91 -2.71
C GLY A 113 -2.12 -18.78 -2.89
N VAL A 114 -3.25 -18.48 -2.23
CA VAL A 114 -4.50 -19.24 -2.38
C VAL A 114 -4.99 -19.22 -3.82
N LEU A 115 -4.95 -18.07 -4.49
CA LEU A 115 -5.36 -17.99 -5.90
C LEU A 115 -4.41 -18.76 -6.83
N MET A 116 -3.12 -18.79 -6.52
CA MET A 116 -2.15 -19.57 -7.29
C MET A 116 -2.33 -21.09 -7.07
N ALA A 117 -2.53 -21.53 -5.82
CA ALA A 117 -2.68 -22.93 -5.48
C ALA A 117 -4.00 -23.55 -5.94
N SER A 118 -5.04 -22.74 -6.17
CA SER A 118 -6.33 -23.23 -6.69
C SER A 118 -6.25 -23.68 -8.14
N ASP A 119 -5.25 -23.18 -8.88
CA ASP A 119 -5.05 -23.45 -10.30
C ASP A 119 -4.06 -24.62 -10.55
N GLU A 120 -3.28 -25.03 -9.53
CA GLU A 120 -2.31 -26.13 -9.65
C GLU A 120 -2.66 -27.32 -8.76
N LYS A 121 -2.85 -28.49 -9.39
CA LYS A 121 -3.00 -29.78 -8.70
C LYS A 121 -1.68 -30.36 -8.14
N GLN A 122 -0.57 -29.62 -8.21
CA GLN A 122 0.78 -30.14 -7.97
C GLN A 122 1.48 -29.44 -6.79
N GLU A 123 2.09 -30.27 -5.92
CA GLU A 123 3.00 -29.98 -4.78
C GLU A 123 2.93 -28.58 -4.13
N THR A 124 1.96 -28.38 -3.28
CA THR A 124 1.63 -27.09 -2.66
C THR A 124 2.66 -26.55 -1.65
N LYS A 125 3.49 -27.39 -1.03
CA LYS A 125 4.39 -26.96 0.07
C LYS A 125 5.49 -25.98 -0.37
N GLY A 126 6.15 -26.25 -1.50
CA GLY A 126 7.20 -25.37 -2.02
C GLY A 126 6.67 -24.04 -2.59
N LEU A 127 5.49 -24.08 -3.21
CA LEU A 127 4.82 -22.89 -3.76
C LEU A 127 4.46 -21.87 -2.65
N TRP A 128 3.87 -22.35 -1.55
CA TRP A 128 3.51 -21.47 -0.43
C TRP A 128 4.70 -20.75 0.17
N ALA A 129 5.81 -21.47 0.44
CA ALA A 129 7.01 -20.84 0.97
C ALA A 129 7.56 -19.75 0.04
N ARG A 130 7.55 -19.99 -1.27
CA ARG A 130 8.00 -19.02 -2.29
C ARG A 130 7.09 -17.81 -2.36
N VAL A 131 5.78 -17.98 -2.43
CA VAL A 131 4.81 -16.87 -2.48
C VAL A 131 4.92 -16.00 -1.24
N LEU A 132 5.01 -16.60 -0.05
CA LEU A 132 5.20 -15.86 1.20
C LEU A 132 6.52 -15.08 1.20
N SER A 133 7.62 -15.71 0.78
CA SER A 133 8.92 -15.05 0.70
C SER A 133 8.91 -13.88 -0.28
N MET A 134 8.30 -14.03 -1.45
CA MET A 134 8.13 -12.92 -2.41
C MET A 134 7.27 -11.79 -1.85
N GLY A 135 6.22 -12.13 -1.10
CA GLY A 135 5.41 -11.16 -0.37
C GLY A 135 6.24 -10.34 0.62
N VAL A 136 7.06 -11.03 1.44
CA VAL A 136 7.98 -10.40 2.39
C VAL A 136 8.99 -9.51 1.68
N VAL A 137 9.61 -9.95 0.58
CA VAL A 137 10.52 -9.13 -0.24
C VAL A 137 9.81 -7.89 -0.78
N GLY A 138 8.61 -8.06 -1.32
CA GLY A 138 7.80 -6.94 -1.80
C GLY A 138 7.48 -5.92 -0.71
N SER A 139 7.18 -6.38 0.52
CA SER A 139 6.96 -5.51 1.67
C SER A 139 8.24 -4.81 2.11
N ALA A 140 9.31 -5.57 2.26
CA ALA A 140 10.61 -5.03 2.68
C ALA A 140 11.12 -3.95 1.72
N THR A 141 10.99 -4.14 0.40
CA THR A 141 11.39 -3.13 -0.60
C THR A 141 10.50 -1.89 -0.56
N MET A 142 9.20 -2.03 -0.25
CA MET A 142 8.31 -0.88 -0.06
C MET A 142 8.65 -0.12 1.23
N THR A 143 8.85 -0.84 2.33
CA THR A 143 9.28 -0.24 3.60
C THR A 143 10.62 0.46 3.44
N ALA A 144 11.59 -0.15 2.76
CA ALA A 144 12.89 0.48 2.49
C ALA A 144 12.75 1.76 1.67
N ALA A 145 11.88 1.80 0.66
CA ALA A 145 11.61 3.01 -0.12
C ALA A 145 10.98 4.11 0.76
N ILE A 146 9.97 3.77 1.58
CA ILE A 146 9.32 4.74 2.47
C ILE A 146 10.30 5.25 3.53
N VAL A 147 11.05 4.36 4.19
CA VAL A 147 12.02 4.75 5.22
C VAL A 147 13.15 5.56 4.61
N GLY A 148 13.68 5.16 3.45
CA GLY A 148 14.75 5.88 2.78
C GLY A 148 14.33 7.30 2.37
N VAL A 149 13.24 7.43 1.62
CA VAL A 149 12.77 8.74 1.15
C VAL A 149 12.24 9.59 2.31
N GLY A 150 11.52 8.99 3.26
CA GLY A 150 10.98 9.68 4.43
C GLY A 150 12.07 10.16 5.39
N ALA A 151 13.12 9.36 5.63
CA ALA A 151 14.24 9.77 6.45
C ALA A 151 15.09 10.87 5.79
N LEU A 152 15.28 10.79 4.46
CA LEU A 152 15.90 11.88 3.71
C LEU A 152 15.08 13.16 3.81
N ALA A 153 13.77 13.08 3.61
CA ALA A 153 12.89 14.24 3.74
C ALA A 153 12.93 14.84 5.15
N LEU A 154 12.95 13.97 6.18
CA LEU A 154 13.05 14.39 7.57
C LEU A 154 14.39 15.10 7.84
N ALA A 155 15.50 14.59 7.31
CA ALA A 155 16.82 15.19 7.47
C ALA A 155 16.91 16.61 6.84
N PHE A 156 16.17 16.86 5.77
CA PHE A 156 16.10 18.17 5.12
C PHE A 156 14.95 19.05 5.64
N SER A 157 14.17 18.60 6.62
CA SER A 157 13.12 19.39 7.23
C SER A 157 13.69 20.47 8.17
N GLU A 158 13.13 21.68 8.12
CA GLU A 158 13.60 22.78 8.97
C GLU A 158 13.69 22.45 10.47
N PRO A 159 12.69 21.78 11.10
CA PRO A 159 12.77 21.44 12.52
C PRO A 159 13.97 20.59 12.86
N VAL A 160 14.31 19.61 12.01
CA VAL A 160 15.46 18.72 12.23
C VAL A 160 16.76 19.44 11.95
N LEU A 161 16.84 20.27 10.90
CA LEU A 161 18.01 21.07 10.62
C LEU A 161 18.33 22.03 11.77
N LYS A 162 17.29 22.68 12.36
CA LYS A 162 17.44 23.55 13.52
C LYS A 162 17.84 22.78 14.80
N LEU A 163 17.29 21.58 15.01
CA LEU A 163 17.57 20.77 16.19
C LEU A 163 18.97 20.17 16.18
N LEU A 164 19.38 19.68 15.02
CA LEU A 164 20.66 18.94 14.88
C LEU A 164 21.86 19.87 14.65
N GLY A 165 21.62 21.08 14.13
CA GLY A 165 22.70 22.00 13.78
C GLY A 165 23.75 21.32 12.94
N ASP A 166 25.02 21.34 13.38
CA ASP A 166 26.13 20.70 12.67
C ASP A 166 26.08 19.16 12.71
N SER A 167 25.23 18.58 13.57
CA SER A 167 25.12 17.12 13.74
C SER A 167 24.20 16.45 12.73
N TYR A 168 23.49 17.19 11.87
CA TYR A 168 22.55 16.62 10.89
C TYR A 168 23.22 15.63 9.94
N LEU A 169 24.49 15.86 9.61
CA LEU A 169 25.27 14.98 8.73
C LEU A 169 25.46 13.59 9.35
N TYR A 170 25.70 13.53 10.64
CA TYR A 170 25.85 12.25 11.35
C TYR A 170 24.53 11.47 11.39
N ALA A 171 23.38 12.15 11.59
CA ALA A 171 22.07 11.53 11.56
C ALA A 171 21.76 10.99 10.15
N LEU A 172 22.05 11.73 9.09
CA LEU A 172 21.90 11.29 7.70
C LEU A 172 22.77 10.07 7.41
N VAL A 173 24.04 10.09 7.82
CA VAL A 173 24.95 8.95 7.65
C VAL A 173 24.45 7.73 8.42
N ALA A 174 23.93 7.89 9.64
CA ALA A 174 23.37 6.80 10.43
C ALA A 174 22.15 6.17 9.74
N VAL A 175 21.24 6.99 9.17
CA VAL A 175 20.08 6.50 8.40
C VAL A 175 20.52 5.72 7.17
N ILE A 176 21.48 6.24 6.40
CA ILE A 176 22.03 5.57 5.22
C ILE A 176 22.67 4.24 5.61
N LEU A 177 23.43 4.19 6.71
CA LEU A 177 24.05 2.97 7.21
C LEU A 177 23.01 1.92 7.60
N VAL A 178 21.97 2.30 8.38
CA VAL A 178 20.87 1.40 8.76
C VAL A 178 20.16 0.84 7.54
N LEU A 179 19.83 1.69 6.57
CA LEU A 179 19.21 1.27 5.32
C LEU A 179 20.11 0.32 4.52
N SER A 180 21.40 0.62 4.44
CA SER A 180 22.39 -0.24 3.76
C SER A 180 22.49 -1.61 4.43
N VAL A 181 22.49 -1.66 5.75
CA VAL A 181 22.47 -2.91 6.53
C VAL A 181 21.19 -3.70 6.24
N ILE A 182 20.02 -3.07 6.29
CA ILE A 182 18.74 -3.74 5.99
C ILE A 182 18.74 -4.29 4.57
N LEU A 183 19.15 -3.48 3.58
CA LEU A 183 19.19 -3.88 2.17
C LEU A 183 20.21 -4.98 1.89
N TYR A 184 21.28 -5.04 2.65
CA TYR A 184 22.30 -6.07 2.51
C TYR A 184 21.88 -7.40 3.14
N PHE A 185 21.36 -7.38 4.39
CA PHE A 185 21.06 -8.60 5.14
C PHE A 185 19.71 -9.21 4.81
N ALA A 186 18.68 -8.44 4.50
CA ALA A 186 17.36 -8.98 4.18
C ALA A 186 17.39 -9.91 2.95
N PRO A 187 18.08 -9.60 1.85
CA PRO A 187 18.22 -10.52 0.72
C PRO A 187 18.96 -11.80 1.08
N GLN A 188 19.98 -11.72 1.95
CA GLN A 188 20.77 -12.91 2.34
C GLN A 188 19.95 -13.87 3.21
N ALA A 189 19.18 -13.36 4.14
CA ALA A 189 18.28 -14.17 4.97
C ALA A 189 17.21 -14.90 4.14
N LEU A 190 16.75 -14.28 3.06
CA LEU A 190 15.72 -14.82 2.17
C LEU A 190 16.29 -15.63 1.00
N LYS A 191 17.61 -15.62 0.77
CA LYS A 191 18.27 -16.27 -0.38
C LYS A 191 17.95 -17.76 -0.51
N LYS A 192 17.73 -18.45 0.62
CA LYS A 192 17.35 -19.87 0.63
C LYS A 192 15.98 -20.14 -0.03
N TRP A 193 15.07 -19.17 0.04
CA TRP A 193 13.68 -19.35 -0.39
C TRP A 193 13.34 -18.59 -1.66
N VAL A 194 14.15 -17.57 -1.99
CA VAL A 194 13.93 -16.66 -3.10
C VAL A 194 15.27 -16.47 -3.80
N GLN A 195 15.32 -16.74 -5.11
CA GLN A 195 16.50 -16.42 -5.94
C GLN A 195 16.62 -14.90 -6.11
N LEU A 196 17.13 -14.22 -5.09
CA LEU A 196 17.35 -12.78 -5.12
C LEU A 196 18.71 -12.48 -5.70
N ASN A 197 18.73 -11.78 -6.82
CA ASN A 197 19.90 -11.06 -7.28
C ASN A 197 19.78 -9.58 -6.92
N GLY A 198 20.92 -8.88 -6.81
CA GLY A 198 20.93 -7.45 -6.47
C GLY A 198 20.10 -6.61 -7.46
N THR A 199 20.11 -6.95 -8.73
CA THR A 199 19.33 -6.27 -9.77
C THR A 199 17.83 -6.34 -9.53
N LEU A 200 17.33 -7.49 -9.11
CA LEU A 200 15.90 -7.65 -8.79
C LEU A 200 15.49 -6.81 -7.59
N VAL A 201 16.32 -6.78 -6.54
CA VAL A 201 16.08 -5.97 -5.34
C VAL A 201 16.01 -4.48 -5.70
N TRP A 202 17.01 -3.97 -6.44
CA TRP A 202 17.02 -2.57 -6.88
C TRP A 202 15.85 -2.22 -7.79
N LYS A 203 15.49 -3.10 -8.71
CA LYS A 203 14.29 -2.93 -9.55
C LYS A 203 13.01 -2.85 -8.70
N SER A 204 12.88 -3.71 -7.69
CA SER A 204 11.73 -3.70 -6.79
C SER A 204 11.68 -2.45 -5.91
N ILE A 205 12.84 -1.93 -5.45
CA ILE A 205 12.92 -0.66 -4.73
C ILE A 205 12.52 0.50 -5.65
N GLY A 206 13.01 0.55 -6.89
CA GLY A 206 12.63 1.57 -7.86
C GLY A 206 11.12 1.57 -8.15
N GLN A 207 10.51 0.39 -8.35
CA GLN A 207 9.05 0.25 -8.49
C GLN A 207 8.31 0.72 -7.23
N SER A 208 8.85 0.46 -6.04
CA SER A 208 8.29 0.91 -4.76
C SER A 208 8.39 2.43 -4.61
N ALA A 209 9.49 3.05 -5.05
CA ALA A 209 9.65 4.50 -5.05
C ALA A 209 8.66 5.19 -5.99
N ILE A 210 8.46 4.66 -7.21
CA ILE A 210 7.43 5.16 -8.14
C ILE A 210 6.04 5.08 -7.49
N ARG A 211 5.74 3.98 -6.79
CA ARG A 211 4.48 3.82 -6.08
C ARG A 211 4.34 4.82 -4.92
N LEU A 212 5.41 5.09 -4.18
CA LEU A 212 5.44 6.11 -3.12
C LEU A 212 5.17 7.51 -3.69
N THR A 213 5.73 7.84 -4.86
CA THR A 213 5.43 9.09 -5.56
C THR A 213 3.94 9.19 -5.92
N CYS A 214 3.33 8.10 -6.40
CA CYS A 214 1.89 8.04 -6.64
C CYS A 214 1.08 8.29 -5.35
N TRP A 215 1.50 7.74 -4.22
CA TRP A 215 0.87 7.98 -2.92
C TRP A 215 1.00 9.42 -2.45
N CYS A 216 2.18 10.03 -2.62
CA CYS A 216 2.39 11.45 -2.29
C CYS A 216 1.51 12.35 -3.17
N ALA A 217 1.43 12.10 -4.47
CA ALA A 217 0.55 12.84 -5.37
C ALA A 217 -0.93 12.68 -4.97
N GLN A 218 -1.35 11.47 -4.62
CA GLN A 218 -2.71 11.21 -4.18
C GLN A 218 -3.04 11.91 -2.85
N LEU A 219 -2.10 11.94 -1.89
CA LEU A 219 -2.24 12.68 -0.64
C LEU A 219 -2.37 14.19 -0.90
N ALA A 220 -1.52 14.75 -1.76
CA ALA A 220 -1.58 16.17 -2.14
C ALA A 220 -2.96 16.53 -2.73
N LEU A 221 -3.47 15.72 -3.64
CA LEU A 221 -4.79 15.93 -4.25
C LEU A 221 -5.94 15.87 -3.23
N VAL A 222 -5.89 14.92 -2.29
CA VAL A 222 -6.92 14.81 -1.25
C VAL A 222 -6.83 15.97 -0.27
N LEU A 223 -5.62 16.40 0.10
CA LEU A 223 -5.43 17.57 0.94
C LEU A 223 -5.96 18.85 0.27
N LEU A 224 -5.70 19.04 -1.04
CA LEU A 224 -6.27 20.13 -1.83
C LEU A 224 -7.80 20.06 -1.87
N ALA A 225 -8.36 18.88 -2.14
CA ALA A 225 -9.81 18.67 -2.21
C ALA A 225 -10.51 19.06 -0.91
N LEU A 226 -9.91 18.73 0.23
CA LEU A 226 -10.46 18.98 1.57
C LEU A 226 -9.99 20.30 2.19
N LYS A 227 -9.30 21.14 1.42
CA LYS A 227 -8.75 22.43 1.91
C LYS A 227 -7.80 22.27 3.11
N GLY A 228 -7.13 21.14 3.20
CA GLY A 228 -6.03 20.91 4.13
C GLY A 228 -4.73 21.54 3.67
N LEU A 229 -4.62 21.86 2.37
CA LEU A 229 -3.58 22.65 1.71
C LEU A 229 -4.22 23.61 0.72
N ALA A 230 -3.61 24.79 0.53
CA ALA A 230 -3.93 25.67 -0.58
C ALA A 230 -3.10 25.31 -1.82
N LEU A 231 -3.56 25.71 -3.00
CA LEU A 231 -2.82 25.46 -4.24
C LEU A 231 -1.46 26.20 -4.26
N SER A 232 -1.38 27.34 -3.61
CA SER A 232 -0.14 28.12 -3.40
C SER A 232 0.91 27.34 -2.63
N ASP A 233 0.49 26.52 -1.65
CA ASP A 233 1.38 25.80 -0.76
C ASP A 233 2.17 24.71 -1.52
N LEU A 234 1.67 24.23 -2.65
CA LEU A 234 2.37 23.27 -3.50
C LEU A 234 3.65 23.82 -4.14
N SER A 235 3.85 25.14 -4.13
CA SER A 235 5.11 25.76 -4.55
C SER A 235 6.20 25.65 -3.48
N GLU A 236 5.82 25.33 -2.23
CA GLU A 236 6.76 25.22 -1.13
C GLU A 236 7.40 23.82 -1.07
N VAL A 237 8.72 23.78 -0.99
CA VAL A 237 9.48 22.54 -0.85
C VAL A 237 9.12 21.79 0.45
N SER A 238 8.82 22.53 1.52
CA SER A 238 8.42 22.02 2.82
C SER A 238 7.22 21.07 2.73
N VAL A 239 6.22 21.39 1.92
CA VAL A 239 5.02 20.57 1.72
C VAL A 239 5.36 19.23 1.07
N TRP A 240 6.26 19.22 0.08
CA TRP A 240 6.69 17.99 -0.58
C TRP A 240 7.57 17.12 0.32
N LEU A 241 8.34 17.71 1.23
CA LEU A 241 9.08 16.98 2.26
C LEU A 241 8.13 16.36 3.30
N ASN A 242 7.04 17.04 3.64
CA ASN A 242 6.05 16.53 4.59
C ASN A 242 5.29 15.30 4.09
N MET A 243 5.12 15.12 2.77
CA MET A 243 4.43 13.95 2.22
C MET A 243 5.13 12.61 2.57
N PRO A 244 6.41 12.39 2.24
CA PRO A 244 7.10 11.16 2.63
C PRO A 244 7.32 11.05 4.13
N ILE A 245 7.47 12.14 4.89
CA ILE A 245 7.51 12.13 6.36
C ILE A 245 6.21 11.56 6.92
N TYR A 246 5.07 11.98 6.42
CA TYR A 246 3.77 11.41 6.79
C TYR A 246 3.72 9.88 6.58
N TYR A 247 4.15 9.40 5.39
CA TYR A 247 4.16 7.96 5.13
C TYR A 247 5.19 7.21 5.98
N LEU A 248 6.32 7.82 6.31
CA LEU A 248 7.29 7.26 7.25
C LEU A 248 6.65 7.04 8.63
N LEU A 249 6.00 8.06 9.19
CA LEU A 249 5.36 8.02 10.51
C LEU A 249 4.24 6.98 10.56
N VAL A 250 3.40 6.92 9.53
CA VAL A 250 2.36 5.89 9.41
C VAL A 250 2.97 4.47 9.34
N THR A 251 4.10 4.31 8.65
CA THR A 251 4.73 2.99 8.45
C THR A 251 5.42 2.47 9.70
N ILE A 252 6.06 3.34 10.48
CA ILE A 252 6.72 2.93 11.74
C ILE A 252 5.75 2.72 12.89
N THR A 253 4.51 3.22 12.78
CA THR A 253 3.49 3.05 13.83
C THR A 253 2.83 1.68 13.69
N PRO A 254 2.98 0.78 14.68
CA PRO A 254 2.31 -0.51 14.67
C PRO A 254 0.79 -0.33 14.73
N ASN A 255 0.06 -0.90 13.80
CA ASN A 255 -1.39 -0.81 13.78
C ASN A 255 -2.07 -2.03 13.16
N VAL A 256 -3.36 -2.18 13.44
CA VAL A 256 -4.26 -3.08 12.72
C VAL A 256 -5.05 -2.26 11.69
N PRO A 257 -5.44 -2.83 10.54
CA PRO A 257 -6.03 -2.07 9.44
C PRO A 257 -7.24 -1.22 9.82
N ILE A 258 -8.08 -1.67 10.74
CA ILE A 258 -9.25 -0.91 11.22
C ILE A 258 -8.82 0.36 11.99
N VAL A 259 -7.78 0.26 12.82
CA VAL A 259 -7.23 1.41 13.57
C VAL A 259 -6.37 2.29 12.69
N GLU A 260 -5.84 1.75 11.58
CA GLU A 260 -4.96 2.46 10.64
C GLU A 260 -5.58 3.76 10.12
N ALA A 261 -6.88 3.81 9.89
CA ALA A 261 -7.57 5.03 9.46
C ALA A 261 -7.40 6.17 10.48
N GLY A 262 -7.55 5.86 11.78
CA GLY A 262 -7.33 6.83 12.87
C GLY A 262 -5.87 7.25 13.00
N VAL A 263 -4.94 6.30 12.92
CA VAL A 263 -3.49 6.57 12.93
C VAL A 263 -3.09 7.49 11.78
N ARG A 264 -3.62 7.25 10.59
CA ARG A 264 -3.40 8.11 9.41
C ARG A 264 -3.92 9.52 9.62
N GLY A 265 -5.12 9.65 10.22
CA GLY A 265 -5.69 10.96 10.56
C GLY A 265 -4.83 11.71 11.59
N ALA A 266 -4.40 11.03 12.66
CA ALA A 266 -3.56 11.64 13.69
C ALA A 266 -2.21 12.14 13.15
N TRP A 267 -1.50 11.32 12.38
CA TRP A 267 -0.24 11.73 11.75
C TRP A 267 -0.42 12.83 10.71
N ALA A 268 -1.57 12.86 9.99
CA ALA A 268 -1.86 13.94 9.06
C ALA A 268 -2.03 15.28 9.78
N ILE A 269 -2.70 15.31 10.95
CA ILE A 269 -2.74 16.52 11.78
C ILE A 269 -1.35 16.93 12.24
N ALA A 270 -0.57 15.97 12.75
CA ALA A 270 0.76 16.26 13.28
C ALA A 270 1.71 16.84 12.23
N VAL A 271 1.60 16.40 10.97
CA VAL A 271 2.49 16.81 9.87
C VAL A 271 1.99 18.07 9.15
N PHE A 272 0.67 18.20 8.93
CA PHE A 272 0.08 19.29 8.14
C PHE A 272 -0.66 20.33 8.99
N GLY A 273 -0.82 20.11 10.29
CA GLY A 273 -1.33 21.10 11.24
C GLY A 273 -2.83 21.41 11.15
N THR A 274 -3.62 20.70 10.32
CA THR A 274 -5.03 21.02 10.10
C THR A 274 -5.94 19.83 10.38
N VAL A 275 -7.16 20.07 10.87
CA VAL A 275 -8.20 19.04 11.07
C VAL A 275 -8.61 18.43 9.71
N ASN A 276 -8.62 19.24 8.65
CA ASN A 276 -8.93 18.76 7.30
C ASN A 276 -7.89 17.73 6.80
N ALA A 277 -6.65 17.85 7.27
CA ALA A 277 -5.63 16.84 6.97
C ALA A 277 -5.94 15.48 7.62
N ALA A 278 -6.55 15.46 8.81
CA ALA A 278 -7.00 14.20 9.41
C ALA A 278 -8.00 13.49 8.50
N LEU A 279 -8.98 14.24 8.00
CA LEU A 279 -9.96 13.70 7.06
C LEU A 279 -9.30 13.19 5.77
N ALA A 280 -8.28 13.90 5.26
CA ALA A 280 -7.50 13.45 4.10
C ALA A 280 -6.79 12.12 4.37
N GLY A 281 -6.19 11.94 5.55
CA GLY A 281 -5.57 10.68 5.96
C GLY A 281 -6.55 9.51 6.00
N VAL A 282 -7.74 9.72 6.56
CA VAL A 282 -8.83 8.74 6.62
C VAL A 282 -9.35 8.42 5.22
N LEU A 283 -9.61 9.44 4.39
CA LEU A 283 -10.12 9.27 3.04
C LEU A 283 -9.13 8.51 2.13
N LEU A 284 -7.83 8.76 2.28
CA LEU A 284 -6.81 7.98 1.59
C LEU A 284 -6.82 6.51 1.99
N TRP A 285 -7.08 6.21 3.27
CA TRP A 285 -7.24 4.83 3.70
C TRP A 285 -8.47 4.18 3.03
N VAL A 286 -9.59 4.89 2.96
CA VAL A 286 -10.79 4.42 2.25
C VAL A 286 -10.48 4.15 0.78
N ILE A 287 -9.85 5.10 0.09
CA ILE A 287 -9.53 4.99 -1.34
C ILE A 287 -8.56 3.83 -1.62
N ASN A 288 -7.52 3.65 -0.82
CA ASN A 288 -6.45 2.69 -1.11
C ASN A 288 -6.61 1.33 -0.41
N THR A 289 -7.54 1.21 0.54
CA THR A 289 -7.75 -0.03 1.30
C THR A 289 -9.16 -0.57 1.12
N LEU A 290 -10.17 0.23 1.45
CA LEU A 290 -11.56 -0.22 1.45
C LEU A 290 -12.14 -0.32 0.04
N LEU A 291 -11.93 0.71 -0.78
CA LEU A 291 -12.47 0.75 -2.15
C LEU A 291 -11.97 -0.40 -3.04
N PRO A 292 -10.68 -0.80 -3.05
CA PRO A 292 -10.23 -1.99 -3.76
C PRO A 292 -10.91 -3.28 -3.29
N CYS A 293 -11.19 -3.42 -1.99
CA CYS A 293 -11.92 -4.57 -1.45
C CYS A 293 -13.36 -4.62 -2.00
N ILE A 294 -14.03 -3.47 -2.02
CA ILE A 294 -15.38 -3.36 -2.58
C ILE A 294 -15.38 -3.69 -4.08
N ILE A 295 -14.47 -3.09 -4.85
CA ILE A 295 -14.32 -3.36 -6.28
C ILE A 295 -14.12 -4.85 -6.54
N TRP A 296 -13.27 -5.53 -5.74
CA TRP A 296 -13.05 -6.96 -5.86
C TRP A 296 -14.36 -7.75 -5.75
N LEU A 297 -15.25 -7.41 -4.84
CA LEU A 297 -16.51 -8.13 -4.67
C LEU A 297 -17.39 -8.09 -5.93
N PHE A 298 -17.29 -7.03 -6.74
CA PHE A 298 -18.05 -6.90 -8.00
C PHE A 298 -17.36 -7.61 -9.17
N ILE A 299 -16.03 -7.50 -9.30
CA ILE A 299 -15.32 -8.06 -10.46
C ILE A 299 -15.07 -9.57 -10.37
N ARG A 300 -15.11 -10.17 -9.16
CA ARG A 300 -14.78 -11.57 -8.94
C ARG A 300 -15.65 -12.57 -9.70
N LYS A 301 -16.94 -12.23 -9.98
CA LYS A 301 -17.85 -13.10 -10.74
C LYS A 301 -17.29 -13.41 -12.13
N ASN A 302 -16.71 -12.41 -12.78
CA ASN A 302 -16.14 -12.55 -14.13
C ASN A 302 -14.75 -13.21 -14.08
N ALA A 303 -14.10 -13.19 -12.93
CA ALA A 303 -12.76 -13.71 -12.74
C ALA A 303 -12.71 -15.24 -12.57
N VAL A 304 -13.78 -15.84 -12.03
CA VAL A 304 -13.85 -17.31 -11.81
C VAL A 304 -14.06 -18.08 -13.13
N THR A 305 -14.70 -17.43 -14.11
CA THR A 305 -14.97 -18.05 -15.42
C THR A 305 -13.81 -17.99 -16.41
N SER A 306 -12.81 -17.12 -16.16
CA SER A 306 -11.67 -16.91 -17.06
C SER A 306 -10.36 -17.54 -16.61
N ALA A 307 -10.36 -18.28 -15.50
CA ALA A 307 -9.18 -19.00 -15.03
C ALA A 307 -8.84 -20.13 -16.02
N ARG A 308 -7.90 -19.85 -16.93
CA ARG A 308 -7.29 -20.91 -17.75
C ARG A 308 -6.35 -21.72 -16.87
N PRO A 309 -6.41 -23.05 -16.93
CA PRO A 309 -5.40 -23.87 -16.25
C PRO A 309 -4.01 -23.50 -16.78
N PHE A 310 -3.06 -23.29 -15.88
CA PHE A 310 -1.66 -23.07 -16.26
C PHE A 310 -1.18 -24.29 -17.06
N PRO A 311 -0.64 -24.13 -18.27
CA PRO A 311 -0.05 -25.22 -19.00
C PRO A 311 1.26 -25.59 -18.29
N CYS A 312 1.21 -26.55 -17.36
CA CYS A 312 2.40 -27.27 -16.95
C CYS A 312 2.86 -28.06 -18.17
N GLY A 313 3.83 -27.54 -18.93
CA GLY A 313 4.48 -28.27 -19.97
C GLY A 313 5.14 -29.50 -19.35
N ALA A 314 4.75 -30.68 -19.79
CA ALA A 314 5.53 -31.89 -19.62
C ALA A 314 6.87 -31.68 -20.34
N GLY A 315 7.86 -31.25 -19.56
CA GLY A 315 9.25 -31.21 -20.01
C GLY A 315 9.77 -32.63 -20.01
N SER A 316 9.95 -33.15 -21.19
CA SER A 316 10.73 -34.35 -21.49
C SER A 316 12.18 -34.17 -21.08
#